data_39e06e29bad4438badb1d5c44054f3dd
#
_entry.id   39e06e29bad4438badb1d5c44054f3dd
#
_cell.length_a   1.000
_cell.length_b   1.000
_cell.length_c   1.000
_cell.angle_alpha   90.00
_cell.angle_beta   90.00
_cell.angle_gamma   90.00
#
_symmetry.space_group_name_H-M   'P 1'
#
loop_
_entity.id
_entity.type
_entity.pdbx_description
1 polymer ?
#
loop_
_entity_poly.entity_id
_entity_poly.type
_entity_poly.pdbx_seq_one_letter_code
_entity_poly.pdbx_strand_id
1 'polypeptide(L)'
;MKKKQLNLTSGPILRTLSELALPIMASSFLSTAYNITDMAWIGMLGSKAVAGVGVGGMYVWLSQGLSSLARMGGQVNMAHSLGRGDQKAAAGFAQAALQLTILFSLFVTLISILFTNPLLQFFALNDAETYNSARIYMRITCGLILFSFLSQVLTGLFTAQGDSKTPLKANFFGLILNMILDPLLVLGVGPFPRLEVVGAAVATVTAQIIVLLILVTEILRDHGEANVLHLSLIHISE
;
A
#
# COMPACT_ATOMS: atom_id res chain seq x y z
N MET A 1 1.37 20.66 -18.04
CA MET A 1 0.86 21.60 -17.02
C MET A 1 1.72 21.43 -15.77
N LYS A 2 2.46 22.44 -15.31
CA LYS A 2 3.23 22.36 -14.06
C LYS A 2 2.27 22.09 -12.91
N LYS A 3 2.42 20.95 -12.24
CA LYS A 3 1.67 20.65 -11.00
C LYS A 3 2.01 21.77 -10.00
N LYS A 4 1.01 22.49 -9.53
CA LYS A 4 1.17 23.53 -8.51
C LYS A 4 1.46 22.81 -7.19
N GLN A 5 2.73 22.65 -6.85
CA GLN A 5 3.11 22.18 -5.53
C GLN A 5 2.62 23.19 -4.49
N LEU A 6 1.94 22.71 -3.47
CA LEU A 6 1.49 23.54 -2.35
C LEU A 6 2.74 24.07 -1.62
N ASN A 7 2.83 25.39 -1.51
CA ASN A 7 3.86 25.99 -0.67
C ASN A 7 3.41 25.85 0.78
N LEU A 8 3.99 24.86 1.49
CA LEU A 8 3.62 24.55 2.87
C LEU A 8 4.19 25.49 3.91
N THR A 9 5.12 26.36 3.50
CA THR A 9 5.84 27.30 4.39
C THR A 9 5.29 28.73 4.36
N SER A 10 4.33 29.02 3.45
CA SER A 10 3.75 30.36 3.30
C SER A 10 2.24 30.30 3.04
N GLY A 11 1.51 31.31 3.51
CA GLY A 11 0.07 31.45 3.33
C GLY A 11 -0.77 31.20 4.60
N PRO A 12 -2.12 31.30 4.49
CA PRO A 12 -3.01 31.09 5.64
C PRO A 12 -2.99 29.58 6.02
N ILE A 13 -2.57 29.30 7.25
CA ILE A 13 -2.34 27.95 7.80
C ILE A 13 -3.54 27.05 7.59
N LEU A 14 -4.75 27.52 7.91
CA LEU A 14 -5.97 26.72 7.81
C LEU A 14 -6.26 26.24 6.38
N ARG A 15 -6.06 27.12 5.40
CA ARG A 15 -6.28 26.80 3.99
C ARG A 15 -5.26 25.76 3.50
N THR A 16 -3.98 26.00 3.77
CA THR A 16 -2.89 25.08 3.39
C THR A 16 -3.07 23.70 4.03
N LEU A 17 -3.42 23.67 5.32
CA LEU A 17 -3.70 22.45 6.03
C LEU A 17 -4.90 21.70 5.44
N SER A 18 -6.00 22.39 5.14
CA SER A 18 -7.19 21.78 4.54
C SER A 18 -6.91 21.23 3.13
N GLU A 19 -6.19 21.96 2.31
CA GLU A 19 -5.84 21.52 0.94
C GLU A 19 -4.97 20.25 0.94
N LEU A 20 -4.17 20.03 1.99
CA LEU A 20 -3.37 18.81 2.17
C LEU A 20 -4.18 17.69 2.88
N ALA A 21 -4.91 18.04 3.93
CA ALA A 21 -5.60 17.06 4.78
C ALA A 21 -6.81 16.42 4.10
N LEU A 22 -7.62 17.18 3.33
CA LEU A 22 -8.82 16.65 2.66
C LEU A 22 -8.53 15.47 1.73
N PRO A 23 -7.52 15.51 0.84
CA PRO A 23 -7.18 14.34 0.02
C PRO A 23 -6.67 13.15 0.84
N ILE A 24 -5.96 13.39 1.96
CA ILE A 24 -5.49 12.32 2.85
C ILE A 24 -6.68 11.66 3.55
N MET A 25 -7.62 12.45 4.07
CA MET A 25 -8.85 11.94 4.68
C MET A 25 -9.68 11.15 3.67
N ALA A 26 -9.83 11.65 2.43
CA ALA A 26 -10.50 10.93 1.35
C ALA A 26 -9.80 9.61 1.03
N SER A 27 -8.46 9.56 0.99
CA SER A 27 -7.71 8.31 0.81
C SER A 27 -7.96 7.32 1.93
N SER A 28 -8.03 7.77 3.20
CA SER A 28 -8.33 6.91 4.34
C SER A 28 -9.76 6.36 4.29
N PHE A 29 -10.72 7.19 3.89
CA PHE A 29 -12.10 6.76 3.69
C PHE A 29 -12.21 5.72 2.56
N LEU A 30 -11.52 5.94 1.44
CA LEU A 30 -11.44 4.99 0.35
C LEU A 30 -10.84 3.65 0.80
N SER A 31 -9.76 3.67 1.59
CA SER A 31 -9.16 2.45 2.14
C SER A 31 -10.13 1.67 3.04
N THR A 32 -10.93 2.37 3.83
CA THR A 32 -11.96 1.73 4.67
C THR A 32 -13.06 1.12 3.81
N ALA A 33 -13.56 1.85 2.79
CA ALA A 33 -14.55 1.34 1.85
C ALA A 33 -14.04 0.11 1.10
N TYR A 34 -12.77 0.12 0.69
CA TYR A 34 -12.08 -1.02 0.10
C TYR A 34 -12.15 -2.26 1.00
N ASN A 35 -11.71 -2.14 2.26
CA ASN A 35 -11.69 -3.27 3.19
C ASN A 35 -13.11 -3.85 3.44
N ILE A 36 -14.12 -2.98 3.54
CA ILE A 36 -15.50 -3.41 3.74
C ILE A 36 -16.02 -4.15 2.49
N THR A 37 -15.74 -3.64 1.30
CA THR A 37 -16.17 -4.24 0.03
C THR A 37 -15.50 -5.59 -0.20
N ASP A 38 -14.19 -5.70 0.00
CA ASP A 38 -13.43 -6.95 -0.09
C ASP A 38 -14.00 -8.02 0.86
N MET A 39 -14.22 -7.64 2.13
CA MET A 39 -14.85 -8.54 3.10
C MET A 39 -16.31 -8.93 2.74
N ALA A 40 -17.05 -8.05 2.08
CA ALA A 40 -18.41 -8.38 1.64
C ALA A 40 -18.40 -9.49 0.56
N TRP A 41 -17.48 -9.42 -0.41
CA TRP A 41 -17.34 -10.47 -1.43
C TRP A 41 -16.85 -11.80 -0.83
N ILE A 42 -15.87 -11.76 0.09
CA ILE A 42 -15.41 -12.95 0.81
C ILE A 42 -16.54 -13.54 1.66
N GLY A 43 -17.41 -12.69 2.23
CA GLY A 43 -18.59 -13.10 2.99
C GLY A 43 -19.57 -13.97 2.20
N MET A 44 -19.65 -13.80 0.89
CA MET A 44 -20.47 -14.64 0.01
C MET A 44 -19.93 -16.08 -0.16
N LEU A 45 -18.66 -16.33 0.20
CA LEU A 45 -18.08 -17.68 0.23
C LEU A 45 -18.43 -18.45 1.51
N GLY A 46 -18.92 -17.74 2.53
CA GLY A 46 -19.33 -18.33 3.83
C GLY A 46 -18.38 -17.97 4.98
N SER A 47 -18.83 -18.30 6.19
CA SER A 47 -18.16 -17.92 7.44
C SER A 47 -16.74 -18.47 7.60
N LYS A 48 -16.45 -19.66 7.06
CA LYS A 48 -15.13 -20.27 7.11
C LYS A 48 -14.10 -19.51 6.27
N ALA A 49 -14.49 -19.07 5.08
CA ALA A 49 -13.64 -18.24 4.24
C ALA A 49 -13.34 -16.89 4.91
N VAL A 50 -14.37 -16.22 5.47
CA VAL A 50 -14.22 -14.97 6.23
C VAL A 50 -13.26 -15.16 7.41
N ALA A 51 -13.44 -16.21 8.19
CA ALA A 51 -12.57 -16.51 9.33
C ALA A 51 -11.12 -16.77 8.88
N GLY A 52 -10.92 -17.54 7.81
CA GLY A 52 -9.60 -17.83 7.26
C GLY A 52 -8.89 -16.56 6.73
N VAL A 53 -9.59 -15.76 5.91
CA VAL A 53 -9.05 -14.50 5.41
C VAL A 53 -8.81 -13.50 6.55
N GLY A 54 -9.70 -13.47 7.56
CA GLY A 54 -9.53 -12.64 8.75
C GLY A 54 -8.22 -12.96 9.48
N VAL A 55 -7.95 -14.23 9.74
CA VAL A 55 -6.70 -14.69 10.39
C VAL A 55 -5.48 -14.40 9.52
N GLY A 56 -5.53 -14.74 8.22
CA GLY A 56 -4.43 -14.42 7.29
C GLY A 56 -4.17 -12.91 7.18
N GLY A 57 -5.25 -12.12 7.14
CA GLY A 57 -5.22 -10.66 7.09
C GLY A 57 -4.66 -10.00 8.35
N MET A 58 -4.78 -10.61 9.53
CA MET A 58 -4.16 -10.09 10.77
C MET A 58 -2.64 -9.98 10.64
N TYR A 59 -1.99 -10.93 9.98
CA TYR A 59 -0.53 -10.87 9.74
C TYR A 59 -0.16 -9.77 8.75
N VAL A 60 -0.99 -9.55 7.72
CA VAL A 60 -0.83 -8.40 6.81
C VAL A 60 -0.97 -7.11 7.61
N TRP A 61 -2.00 -6.98 8.44
CA TRP A 61 -2.24 -5.80 9.27
C TRP A 61 -1.09 -5.54 10.25
N LEU A 62 -0.61 -6.57 10.95
CA LEU A 62 0.55 -6.46 11.85
C LEU A 62 1.80 -5.97 11.10
N SER A 63 2.02 -6.49 9.90
CA SER A 63 3.16 -6.11 9.05
C SER A 63 3.10 -4.64 8.62
N GLN A 64 1.90 -4.04 8.54
CA GLN A 64 1.73 -2.61 8.23
C GLN A 64 2.41 -1.69 9.27
N GLY A 65 2.61 -2.16 10.50
CA GLY A 65 3.42 -1.46 11.50
C GLY A 65 4.85 -1.20 11.00
N LEU A 66 5.50 -2.22 10.43
CA LEU A 66 6.86 -2.07 9.87
C LEU A 66 6.89 -1.12 8.66
N SER A 67 5.93 -1.23 7.75
CA SER A 67 5.79 -0.28 6.65
C SER A 67 5.61 1.16 7.15
N SER A 68 4.82 1.35 8.22
CA SER A 68 4.58 2.66 8.82
C SER A 68 5.84 3.28 9.40
N LEU A 69 6.77 2.50 9.97
CA LEU A 69 8.07 3.02 10.45
C LEU A 69 8.89 3.62 9.30
N ALA A 70 9.04 2.88 8.19
CA ALA A 70 9.76 3.37 7.02
C ALA A 70 9.06 4.59 6.40
N ARG A 71 7.72 4.53 6.25
CA ARG A 71 6.92 5.62 5.69
C ARG A 71 7.01 6.89 6.52
N MET A 72 6.75 6.82 7.83
CA MET A 72 6.75 7.99 8.70
C MET A 72 8.15 8.58 8.86
N GLY A 73 9.17 7.72 9.02
CA GLY A 73 10.56 8.14 9.06
C GLY A 73 10.99 8.91 7.82
N GLY A 74 10.70 8.36 6.63
CA GLY A 74 10.99 9.01 5.35
C GLY A 74 10.18 10.28 5.14
N GLN A 75 8.86 10.23 5.34
CA GLN A 75 7.95 11.34 5.13
C GLN A 75 8.30 12.57 5.97
N VAL A 76 8.51 12.39 7.28
CA VAL A 76 8.76 13.49 8.21
C VAL A 76 10.13 14.13 7.96
N ASN A 77 11.19 13.32 7.84
CA ASN A 77 12.54 13.85 7.62
C ASN A 77 12.69 14.49 6.23
N MET A 78 12.08 13.91 5.20
CA MET A 78 12.00 14.51 3.87
C MET A 78 11.28 15.86 3.90
N ALA A 79 10.11 15.94 4.56
CA ALA A 79 9.35 17.20 4.68
C ALA A 79 10.14 18.29 5.41
N HIS A 80 10.85 17.94 6.50
CA HIS A 80 11.73 18.87 7.22
C HIS A 80 12.90 19.35 6.35
N SER A 81 13.51 18.48 5.57
CA SER A 81 14.63 18.83 4.68
C SER A 81 14.16 19.74 3.56
N LEU A 82 13.00 19.47 2.96
CA LEU A 82 12.37 20.34 1.96
C LEU A 82 12.03 21.71 2.55
N GLY A 83 11.51 21.76 3.78
CA GLY A 83 11.21 23.02 4.48
C GLY A 83 12.46 23.88 4.74
N ARG A 84 13.64 23.28 4.87
CA ARG A 84 14.94 23.97 4.99
C ARG A 84 15.59 24.28 3.64
N GLY A 85 15.00 23.86 2.53
CA GLY A 85 15.57 24.02 1.18
C GLY A 85 16.68 23.02 0.85
N ASP A 86 16.91 22.01 1.69
CA ASP A 86 17.94 20.98 1.48
C ASP A 86 17.40 19.81 0.68
N GLN A 87 17.43 19.95 -0.64
CA GLN A 87 16.93 18.91 -1.56
C GLN A 87 17.78 17.64 -1.53
N LYS A 88 19.10 17.76 -1.27
CA LYS A 88 20.00 16.61 -1.21
C LYS A 88 19.71 15.72 0.01
N ALA A 89 19.53 16.34 1.18
CA ALA A 89 19.11 15.60 2.37
C ALA A 89 17.73 14.99 2.19
N ALA A 90 16.78 15.70 1.55
CA ALA A 90 15.46 15.19 1.27
C ALA A 90 15.50 13.93 0.39
N ALA A 91 16.32 13.92 -0.67
CA ALA A 91 16.52 12.75 -1.53
C ALA A 91 17.15 11.57 -0.75
N GLY A 92 18.13 11.84 0.12
CA GLY A 92 18.74 10.82 0.98
C GLY A 92 17.74 10.16 1.92
N PHE A 93 16.84 10.92 2.54
CA PHE A 93 15.77 10.35 3.39
C PHE A 93 14.75 9.57 2.61
N ALA A 94 14.39 9.99 1.39
CA ALA A 94 13.51 9.24 0.52
C ALA A 94 14.13 7.90 0.11
N GLN A 95 15.40 7.90 -0.28
CA GLN A 95 16.17 6.70 -0.62
C GLN A 95 16.27 5.73 0.57
N ALA A 96 16.62 6.22 1.76
CA ALA A 96 16.68 5.41 2.98
C ALA A 96 15.33 4.77 3.32
N ALA A 97 14.23 5.52 3.16
CA ALA A 97 12.89 4.98 3.37
C ALA A 97 12.54 3.86 2.39
N LEU A 98 12.92 3.99 1.11
CA LEU A 98 12.71 2.93 0.11
C LEU A 98 13.56 1.70 0.41
N GLN A 99 14.82 1.86 0.78
CA GLN A 99 15.70 0.75 1.16
C GLN A 99 15.18 0.00 2.40
N LEU A 100 14.76 0.73 3.45
CA LEU A 100 14.13 0.13 4.63
C LEU A 100 12.83 -0.60 4.30
N THR A 101 12.06 -0.06 3.37
CA THR A 101 10.83 -0.69 2.88
C THR A 101 11.11 -2.03 2.23
N ILE A 102 12.11 -2.11 1.36
CA ILE A 102 12.54 -3.35 0.72
C ILE A 102 13.03 -4.35 1.78
N LEU A 103 13.86 -3.90 2.71
CA LEU A 103 14.36 -4.76 3.79
C LEU A 103 13.21 -5.34 4.64
N PHE A 104 12.29 -4.49 5.10
CA PHE A 104 11.16 -4.92 5.92
C PHE A 104 10.19 -5.83 5.15
N SER A 105 9.94 -5.55 3.87
CA SER A 105 9.07 -6.41 3.06
C SER A 105 9.68 -7.78 2.83
N LEU A 106 10.99 -7.86 2.54
CA LEU A 106 11.71 -9.13 2.43
C LEU A 106 11.70 -9.91 3.74
N PHE A 107 11.89 -9.24 4.86
CA PHE A 107 11.83 -9.85 6.20
C PHE A 107 10.43 -10.44 6.47
N VAL A 108 9.36 -9.68 6.21
CA VAL A 108 7.98 -10.16 6.39
C VAL A 108 7.69 -11.32 5.45
N THR A 109 8.06 -11.21 4.18
CA THR A 109 7.87 -12.27 3.18
C THR A 109 8.57 -13.55 3.62
N LEU A 110 9.83 -13.47 4.04
CA LEU A 110 10.62 -14.62 4.46
C LEU A 110 9.99 -15.30 5.68
N ILE A 111 9.66 -14.53 6.72
CA ILE A 111 8.99 -15.05 7.92
C ILE A 111 7.65 -15.68 7.58
N SER A 112 6.82 -15.00 6.79
CA SER A 112 5.49 -15.48 6.45
C SER A 112 5.52 -16.77 5.63
N ILE A 113 6.49 -16.94 4.73
CA ILE A 113 6.63 -18.15 3.93
C ILE A 113 7.21 -19.31 4.76
N LEU A 114 8.32 -19.07 5.50
CA LEU A 114 8.99 -20.11 6.26
C LEU A 114 8.19 -20.59 7.47
N PHE A 115 7.53 -19.65 8.14
CA PHE A 115 6.81 -19.91 9.39
C PHE A 115 5.28 -19.88 9.23
N THR A 116 4.74 -20.05 8.02
CA THR A 116 3.28 -20.06 7.79
C THR A 116 2.55 -21.01 8.76
N ASN A 117 3.03 -22.24 8.90
CA ASN A 117 2.36 -23.24 9.72
C ASN A 117 2.38 -22.89 11.22
N PRO A 118 3.54 -22.62 11.87
CA PRO A 118 3.55 -22.24 13.28
C PRO A 118 2.79 -20.92 13.55
N LEU A 119 2.81 -19.96 12.64
CA LEU A 119 2.03 -18.74 12.80
C LEU A 119 0.53 -19.01 12.80
N LEU A 120 0.03 -19.84 11.89
CA LEU A 120 -1.40 -20.18 11.85
C LEU A 120 -1.82 -21.13 13.00
N GLN A 121 -0.92 -22.00 13.49
CA GLN A 121 -1.19 -22.84 14.65
C GLN A 121 -1.45 -22.03 15.92
N PHE A 122 -0.88 -20.85 16.05
CA PHE A 122 -1.15 -19.92 17.16
C PHE A 122 -2.64 -19.61 17.32
N PHE A 123 -3.40 -19.60 16.24
CA PHE A 123 -4.86 -19.34 16.27
C PHE A 123 -5.69 -20.59 16.55
N ALA A 124 -5.07 -21.77 16.72
CA ALA A 124 -5.75 -23.03 17.02
C ALA A 124 -6.97 -23.29 16.11
N LEU A 125 -6.82 -23.07 14.80
CA LEU A 125 -7.89 -23.28 13.83
C LEU A 125 -8.21 -24.79 13.72
N ASN A 126 -9.37 -25.19 14.22
CA ASN A 126 -9.79 -26.61 14.26
C ASN A 126 -10.39 -27.09 12.94
N ASP A 127 -10.81 -26.19 12.07
CA ASP A 127 -11.42 -26.51 10.78
C ASP A 127 -10.37 -26.43 9.65
N ALA A 128 -10.22 -27.54 8.91
CA ALA A 128 -9.22 -27.66 7.86
C ALA A 128 -9.44 -26.67 6.69
N GLU A 129 -10.69 -26.35 6.39
CA GLU A 129 -11.05 -25.42 5.33
C GLU A 129 -10.66 -23.98 5.69
N THR A 130 -10.97 -23.57 6.94
CA THR A 130 -10.58 -22.27 7.50
C THR A 130 -9.05 -22.14 7.55
N TYR A 131 -8.35 -23.19 7.98
CA TYR A 131 -6.89 -23.22 8.02
C TYR A 131 -6.28 -23.07 6.62
N ASN A 132 -6.81 -23.79 5.62
CA ASN A 132 -6.32 -23.73 4.25
C ASN A 132 -6.57 -22.36 3.63
N SER A 133 -7.73 -21.75 3.86
CA SER A 133 -8.06 -20.41 3.44
C SER A 133 -7.10 -19.36 4.03
N ALA A 134 -6.84 -19.44 5.34
CA ALA A 134 -5.86 -18.57 6.02
C ALA A 134 -4.45 -18.73 5.44
N ARG A 135 -4.03 -19.97 5.21
CA ARG A 135 -2.71 -20.30 4.66
C ARG A 135 -2.51 -19.75 3.26
N ILE A 136 -3.48 -19.93 2.39
CA ILE A 136 -3.42 -19.47 1.00
C ILE A 136 -3.38 -17.94 0.98
N TYR A 137 -4.35 -17.31 1.66
CA TYR A 137 -4.44 -15.84 1.70
C TYR A 137 -3.15 -15.21 2.24
N MET A 138 -2.66 -15.68 3.39
CA MET A 138 -1.43 -15.20 4.00
C MET A 138 -0.21 -15.37 3.08
N ARG A 139 -0.06 -16.53 2.42
CA ARG A 139 1.08 -16.78 1.53
C ARG A 139 1.11 -15.87 0.32
N ILE A 140 -0.05 -15.58 -0.27
CA ILE A 140 -0.14 -14.69 -1.44
C ILE A 140 0.07 -13.25 -1.01
N THR A 141 -0.66 -12.78 -0.01
CA THR A 141 -0.64 -11.36 0.39
C THR A 141 0.65 -10.96 1.10
N CYS A 142 1.15 -11.78 2.03
CA CYS A 142 2.44 -11.51 2.68
C CYS A 142 3.63 -11.88 1.78
N GLY A 143 3.49 -12.86 0.87
CA GLY A 143 4.52 -13.19 -0.11
C GLY A 143 4.78 -12.06 -1.11
N LEU A 144 3.78 -11.29 -1.42
CA LEU A 144 3.83 -10.15 -2.36
C LEU A 144 3.64 -8.80 -1.65
N ILE A 145 3.91 -8.73 -0.34
CA ILE A 145 3.68 -7.54 0.49
C ILE A 145 4.54 -6.34 0.06
N LEU A 146 5.64 -6.57 -0.66
CA LEU A 146 6.53 -5.55 -1.18
C LEU A 146 5.77 -4.47 -1.95
N PHE A 147 4.82 -4.85 -2.81
CA PHE A 147 4.04 -3.91 -3.61
C PHE A 147 3.18 -2.98 -2.73
N SER A 148 2.56 -3.53 -1.69
CA SER A 148 1.79 -2.77 -0.71
C SER A 148 2.67 -1.80 0.08
N PHE A 149 3.82 -2.26 0.57
CA PHE A 149 4.76 -1.45 1.34
C PHE A 149 5.32 -0.30 0.51
N LEU A 150 5.77 -0.57 -0.73
CA LEU A 150 6.26 0.47 -1.64
C LEU A 150 5.19 1.51 -1.96
N SER A 151 3.95 1.08 -2.24
CA SER A 151 2.83 2.00 -2.50
C SER A 151 2.58 2.93 -1.31
N GLN A 152 2.65 2.41 -0.08
CA GLN A 152 2.46 3.20 1.12
C GLN A 152 3.59 4.20 1.37
N VAL A 153 4.84 3.77 1.21
CA VAL A 153 6.00 4.66 1.40
C VAL A 153 6.00 5.75 0.35
N LEU A 154 5.77 5.43 -0.93
CA LEU A 154 5.64 6.43 -1.99
C LEU A 154 4.49 7.41 -1.70
N THR A 155 3.35 6.93 -1.22
CA THR A 155 2.24 7.80 -0.77
C THR A 155 2.71 8.80 0.29
N GLY A 156 3.50 8.36 1.28
CA GLY A 156 4.10 9.23 2.29
C GLY A 156 5.06 10.26 1.70
N LEU A 157 5.93 9.83 0.79
CA LEU A 157 6.93 10.70 0.15
C LEU A 157 6.29 11.76 -0.77
N PHE A 158 5.24 11.41 -1.52
CA PHE A 158 4.44 12.38 -2.27
C PHE A 158 3.79 13.41 -1.34
N THR A 159 3.24 12.95 -0.22
CA THR A 159 2.63 13.83 0.79
C THR A 159 3.67 14.77 1.40
N ALA A 160 4.91 14.31 1.65
CA ALA A 160 6.01 15.14 2.12
C ALA A 160 6.37 16.29 1.16
N GLN A 161 6.18 16.08 -0.14
CA GLN A 161 6.35 17.12 -1.17
C GLN A 161 5.12 18.05 -1.31
N GLY A 162 4.07 17.86 -0.51
CA GLY A 162 2.83 18.62 -0.63
C GLY A 162 1.86 18.13 -1.71
N ASP A 163 2.14 16.99 -2.35
CA ASP A 163 1.24 16.36 -3.31
C ASP A 163 0.49 15.18 -2.68
N SER A 164 -0.64 15.45 -2.06
CA SER A 164 -1.57 14.42 -1.56
C SER A 164 -2.60 13.98 -2.61
N LYS A 165 -2.71 14.69 -3.73
CA LYS A 165 -3.71 14.41 -4.77
C LYS A 165 -3.30 13.25 -5.67
N THR A 166 -2.03 13.11 -5.96
CA THR A 166 -1.51 11.99 -6.77
C THR A 166 -1.73 10.64 -6.09
N PRO A 167 -1.37 10.44 -4.80
CA PRO A 167 -1.71 9.23 -4.09
C PRO A 167 -3.23 8.98 -3.97
N LEU A 168 -4.04 10.03 -3.74
CA LEU A 168 -5.49 9.88 -3.72
C LEU A 168 -6.02 9.29 -5.03
N LYS A 169 -5.58 9.81 -6.18
CA LYS A 169 -5.98 9.29 -7.49
C LYS A 169 -5.53 7.85 -7.70
N ALA A 170 -4.27 7.54 -7.39
CA ALA A 170 -3.73 6.18 -7.52
C ALA A 170 -4.53 5.18 -6.67
N ASN A 171 -4.78 5.50 -5.40
CA ASN A 171 -5.57 4.67 -4.50
C ASN A 171 -7.02 4.53 -4.95
N PHE A 172 -7.64 5.58 -5.51
CA PHE A 172 -8.98 5.54 -6.08
C PHE A 172 -9.07 4.55 -7.26
N PHE A 173 -8.11 4.60 -8.18
CA PHE A 173 -8.04 3.62 -9.28
C PHE A 173 -7.80 2.20 -8.77
N GLY A 174 -6.92 2.01 -7.79
CA GLY A 174 -6.71 0.71 -7.15
C GLY A 174 -7.97 0.15 -6.50
N LEU A 175 -8.74 1.00 -5.79
CA LEU A 175 -10.02 0.63 -5.19
C LEU A 175 -11.02 0.15 -6.26
N ILE A 176 -11.23 0.95 -7.31
CA ILE A 176 -12.18 0.58 -8.38
C ILE A 176 -11.76 -0.73 -9.04
N LEU A 177 -10.47 -0.89 -9.33
CA LEU A 177 -9.95 -2.11 -9.94
C LEU A 177 -10.21 -3.33 -9.04
N ASN A 178 -9.94 -3.22 -7.74
CA ASN A 178 -10.21 -4.31 -6.81
C ASN A 178 -11.72 -4.63 -6.72
N MET A 179 -12.59 -3.61 -6.59
CA MET A 179 -14.05 -3.81 -6.59
C MET A 179 -14.57 -4.54 -7.83
N ILE A 180 -13.89 -4.40 -8.97
CA ILE A 180 -14.23 -5.11 -10.21
C ILE A 180 -13.62 -6.52 -10.20
N LEU A 181 -12.36 -6.67 -9.77
CA LEU A 181 -11.65 -7.94 -9.78
C LEU A 181 -12.21 -8.93 -8.75
N ASP A 182 -12.66 -8.46 -7.59
CA ASP A 182 -13.18 -9.33 -6.54
C ASP A 182 -14.35 -10.21 -7.03
N PRO A 183 -15.47 -9.68 -7.53
CA PRO A 183 -16.56 -10.54 -8.01
C PRO A 183 -16.13 -11.42 -9.19
N LEU A 184 -15.22 -10.94 -10.05
CA LEU A 184 -14.74 -11.72 -11.19
C LEU A 184 -13.91 -12.93 -10.74
N LEU A 185 -13.00 -12.74 -9.78
CA LEU A 185 -12.05 -13.78 -9.34
C LEU A 185 -12.56 -14.58 -8.14
N VAL A 186 -13.27 -13.95 -7.21
CA VAL A 186 -13.81 -14.64 -6.02
C VAL A 186 -14.97 -15.53 -6.38
N LEU A 187 -15.94 -15.00 -7.13
CA LEU A 187 -17.18 -15.70 -7.49
C LEU A 187 -17.11 -16.39 -8.85
N GLY A 188 -16.13 -16.05 -9.68
CA GLY A 188 -16.03 -16.58 -11.04
C GLY A 188 -17.09 -16.02 -11.98
N VAL A 189 -17.35 -14.71 -11.92
CA VAL A 189 -18.32 -14.08 -12.79
C VAL A 189 -17.74 -13.91 -14.21
N GLY A 190 -18.49 -14.31 -15.24
CA GLY A 190 -18.08 -14.20 -16.64
C GLY A 190 -17.11 -15.33 -17.06
N PRO A 191 -16.04 -15.05 -17.84
CA PRO A 191 -15.12 -16.05 -18.35
C PRO A 191 -14.07 -16.53 -17.34
N PHE A 192 -14.06 -15.98 -16.12
CA PHE A 192 -13.04 -16.24 -15.11
C PHE A 192 -13.40 -17.48 -14.26
N PRO A 193 -12.41 -18.31 -13.90
CA PRO A 193 -12.64 -19.41 -12.97
C PRO A 193 -12.93 -18.87 -11.57
N ARG A 194 -13.78 -19.56 -10.82
CA ARG A 194 -14.04 -19.26 -9.42
C ARG A 194 -12.82 -19.63 -8.58
N LEU A 195 -12.06 -18.62 -8.16
CA LEU A 195 -10.81 -18.80 -7.39
C LEU A 195 -11.02 -18.64 -5.88
N GLU A 196 -12.21 -18.23 -5.44
CA GLU A 196 -12.56 -18.07 -4.02
C GLU A 196 -11.54 -17.20 -3.26
N VAL A 197 -10.98 -17.68 -2.16
CA VAL A 197 -9.98 -16.95 -1.34
C VAL A 197 -8.69 -16.61 -2.12
N VAL A 198 -8.29 -17.47 -3.06
CA VAL A 198 -7.16 -17.14 -3.98
C VAL A 198 -7.50 -15.92 -4.82
N GLY A 199 -8.75 -15.86 -5.30
CA GLY A 199 -9.24 -14.72 -6.09
C GLY A 199 -9.15 -13.40 -5.34
N ALA A 200 -9.60 -13.37 -4.09
CA ALA A 200 -9.50 -12.18 -3.23
C ALA A 200 -8.03 -11.74 -3.01
N ALA A 201 -7.14 -12.69 -2.68
CA ALA A 201 -5.73 -12.39 -2.50
C ALA A 201 -5.07 -11.84 -3.77
N VAL A 202 -5.37 -12.44 -4.94
CA VAL A 202 -4.84 -12.00 -6.24
C VAL A 202 -5.39 -10.63 -6.64
N ALA A 203 -6.70 -10.38 -6.44
CA ALA A 203 -7.32 -9.08 -6.72
C ALA A 203 -6.65 -7.97 -5.89
N THR A 204 -6.48 -8.21 -4.58
CA THR A 204 -5.82 -7.28 -3.65
C THR A 204 -4.39 -6.95 -4.10
N VAL A 205 -3.57 -7.96 -4.39
CA VAL A 205 -2.18 -7.76 -4.82
C VAL A 205 -2.12 -7.06 -6.18
N THR A 206 -2.99 -7.43 -7.12
CA THR A 206 -3.06 -6.79 -8.44
C THR A 206 -3.41 -5.30 -8.32
N ALA A 207 -4.38 -4.95 -7.48
CA ALA A 207 -4.72 -3.56 -7.20
C ALA A 207 -3.52 -2.78 -6.63
N GLN A 208 -2.76 -3.37 -5.69
CA GLN A 208 -1.56 -2.75 -5.12
C GLN A 208 -0.44 -2.55 -6.14
N ILE A 209 -0.25 -3.51 -7.05
CA ILE A 209 0.72 -3.38 -8.16
C ILE A 209 0.32 -2.21 -9.06
N ILE A 210 -0.95 -2.08 -9.42
CA ILE A 210 -1.42 -0.97 -10.26
C ILE A 210 -1.26 0.38 -9.57
N VAL A 211 -1.59 0.47 -8.27
CA VAL A 211 -1.33 1.69 -7.47
C VAL A 211 0.15 2.06 -7.54
N LEU A 212 1.05 1.08 -7.30
CA LEU A 212 2.49 1.29 -7.36
C LEU A 212 2.93 1.79 -8.75
N LEU A 213 2.46 1.13 -9.81
CA LEU A 213 2.78 1.51 -11.20
C LEU A 213 2.31 2.94 -11.51
N ILE A 214 1.13 3.35 -11.05
CA ILE A 214 0.65 4.73 -11.22
C ILE A 214 1.57 5.70 -10.49
N LEU A 215 1.96 5.43 -9.25
CA LEU A 215 2.85 6.30 -8.48
C LEU A 215 4.24 6.39 -9.12
N VAL A 216 4.81 5.28 -9.56
CA VAL A 216 6.12 5.25 -10.23
C VAL A 216 6.07 5.98 -11.58
N THR A 217 5.02 5.77 -12.39
CA THR A 217 4.88 6.48 -13.67
C THR A 217 4.73 7.99 -13.48
N GLU A 218 4.07 8.45 -12.41
CA GLU A 218 3.99 9.88 -12.08
C GLU A 218 5.36 10.46 -11.68
N ILE A 219 6.20 9.70 -10.98
CA ILE A 219 7.59 10.10 -10.67
C ILE A 219 8.42 10.23 -11.97
N LEU A 220 8.31 9.23 -12.85
CA LEU A 220 9.07 9.20 -14.11
C LEU A 220 8.61 10.27 -15.12
N ARG A 221 7.34 10.67 -15.07
CA ARG A 221 6.80 11.72 -15.96
C ARG A 221 7.16 13.15 -15.51
N ASP A 222 7.47 13.33 -14.24
CA ASP A 222 7.81 14.62 -13.68
C ASP A 222 9.33 14.83 -13.77
N HIS A 223 9.81 15.18 -14.96
CA HIS A 223 11.22 15.48 -15.28
C HIS A 223 11.72 16.83 -14.73
N GLY A 224 11.05 17.43 -13.75
CA GLY A 224 11.52 18.66 -13.13
C GLY A 224 12.86 18.41 -12.39
N GLU A 225 13.86 19.24 -12.66
CA GLU A 225 15.18 19.23 -11.96
C GLU A 225 15.05 19.30 -10.42
N ALA A 226 13.87 19.65 -9.91
CA ALA A 226 13.53 19.72 -8.49
C ALA A 226 12.78 18.48 -7.98
N ASN A 227 12.62 17.42 -8.77
CA ASN A 227 11.91 16.22 -8.31
C ASN A 227 12.84 15.31 -7.49
N VAL A 228 12.79 15.52 -6.18
CA VAL A 228 13.56 14.78 -5.17
C VAL A 228 13.34 13.26 -5.26
N LEU A 229 12.12 12.83 -5.65
CA LEU A 229 11.81 11.42 -5.81
C LEU A 229 12.46 10.80 -7.04
N HIS A 230 12.58 11.57 -8.13
CA HIS A 230 13.30 11.11 -9.32
C HIS A 230 14.80 10.93 -9.04
N LEU A 231 15.41 11.87 -8.31
CA LEU A 231 16.81 11.77 -7.87
C LEU A 231 17.03 10.56 -6.95
N SER A 232 16.10 10.27 -6.04
CA SER A 232 16.23 9.14 -5.12
C SER A 232 16.14 7.78 -5.82
N LEU A 233 15.38 7.65 -6.91
CA LEU A 233 15.27 6.40 -7.68
C LEU A 233 16.52 6.13 -8.54
N ILE A 234 17.15 7.18 -9.09
CA ILE A 234 18.36 7.03 -9.93
C ILE A 234 19.55 6.59 -9.07
N HIS A 235 19.70 7.11 -7.85
CA HIS A 235 20.81 6.76 -6.95
C HIS A 235 20.66 5.44 -6.18
N ILE A 236 19.55 4.69 -6.36
CA ILE A 236 19.43 3.33 -5.83
C ILE A 236 20.36 2.34 -6.59
N SER A 237 20.82 2.72 -7.78
CA SER A 237 21.66 1.88 -8.65
C SER A 237 23.17 2.12 -8.52
N GLU A 238 23.61 3.10 -7.72
CA GLU A 238 25.00 3.35 -7.35
C GLU A 238 25.30 2.89 -5.91
#